data_13c9206ee6cd1fd8ee564749fc17994d
#
_entry.id   13c9206ee6cd1fd8ee564749fc17994d
#
_cell.length_a   1.000
_cell.length_b   1.000
_cell.length_c   1.000
_cell.angle_alpha   90.00
_cell.angle_beta   90.00
_cell.angle_gamma   90.00
#
_symmetry.space_group_name_H-M   'P 1'
#
loop_
_entity.id
_entity.type
_entity.pdbx_description
1 polymer ?
#
loop_
_entity_poly.entity_id
_entity_poly.type
_entity_poly.pdbx_seq_one_letter_code
_entity_poly.pdbx_strand_id
1 'polypeptide(L)' 'MSKEALIRGLNEDLAAEWGTIIRYTYQAGKSFGLLGAELRELFQEEAQDELGHAAFLTDVIVDLGGEPTTTPKEFAKPA' A
#
# COMPACT_ATOMS: atom_id res chain seq x y z
N MET A 1 -2.42 19.31 16.82
CA MET A 1 -1.70 18.92 15.60
C MET A 1 -2.11 19.86 14.47
N SER A 2 -1.15 20.36 13.73
CA SER A 2 -1.46 21.22 12.60
C SER A 2 -2.03 20.41 11.44
N LYS A 3 -2.73 21.08 10.54
CA LYS A 3 -3.25 20.46 9.32
C LYS A 3 -2.10 19.91 8.46
N GLU A 4 -1.00 20.63 8.36
CA GLU A 4 0.17 20.22 7.63
C GLU A 4 0.81 18.95 8.23
N ALA A 5 0.86 18.87 9.55
CA ALA A 5 1.39 17.68 10.22
C ALA A 5 0.48 16.46 10.00
N LEU A 6 -0.85 16.68 10.01
CA LEU A 6 -1.81 15.62 9.73
C LEU A 6 -1.64 15.10 8.29
N ILE A 7 -1.52 16.00 7.32
CA ILE A 7 -1.34 15.63 5.92
C ILE A 7 -0.03 14.84 5.74
N ARG A 8 1.06 15.26 6.41
CA ARG A 8 2.32 14.51 6.36
C ARG A 8 2.16 13.09 6.89
N GLY A 9 1.49 12.95 8.04
CA GLY A 9 1.26 11.64 8.64
C GLY A 9 0.42 10.74 7.74
N LEU A 10 -0.64 11.28 7.14
CA LEU A 10 -1.47 10.53 6.21
C LEU A 10 -0.69 10.12 4.95
N ASN A 11 0.19 10.98 4.46
CA ASN A 11 1.04 10.65 3.32
C ASN A 11 2.09 9.58 3.65
N GLU A 12 2.61 9.57 4.88
CA GLU A 12 3.48 8.49 5.33
C GLU A 12 2.74 7.16 5.32
N ASP A 13 1.49 7.16 5.81
CA ASP A 13 0.65 5.96 5.79
C ASP A 13 0.33 5.54 4.35
N LEU A 14 0.02 6.49 3.48
CA LEU A 14 -0.27 6.20 2.07
C LEU A 14 0.96 5.62 1.37
N ALA A 15 2.14 6.17 1.61
CA ALA A 15 3.38 5.63 1.05
C ALA A 15 3.60 4.17 1.48
N ALA A 16 3.29 3.86 2.76
CA ALA A 16 3.39 2.49 3.28
C ALA A 16 2.38 1.56 2.61
N GLU A 17 1.14 2.03 2.38
CA GLU A 17 0.12 1.24 1.68
C GLU A 17 0.54 0.93 0.24
N TRP A 18 1.09 1.92 -0.49
CA TRP A 18 1.62 1.69 -1.84
C TRP A 18 2.72 0.61 -1.82
N GLY A 19 3.62 0.69 -0.86
CA GLY A 19 4.69 -0.30 -0.72
C GLY A 19 4.15 -1.70 -0.44
N THR A 20 3.14 -1.81 0.42
CA THR A 20 2.50 -3.08 0.74
C THR A 20 1.79 -3.68 -0.48
N ILE A 21 1.10 -2.86 -1.27
CA ILE A 21 0.45 -3.31 -2.51
C ILE A 21 1.48 -3.90 -3.47
N ILE A 22 2.61 -3.21 -3.64
CA ILE A 22 3.69 -3.70 -4.51
C ILE A 22 4.22 -5.03 -4.02
N ARG A 23 4.46 -5.16 -2.71
CA ARG A 23 4.98 -6.40 -2.11
C ARG A 23 4.02 -7.57 -2.30
N TYR A 24 2.73 -7.38 -2.03
CA TYR A 24 1.75 -8.45 -2.22
C TYR A 24 1.61 -8.82 -3.70
N THR A 25 1.62 -7.82 -4.59
CA THR A 25 1.57 -8.07 -6.02
C THR A 25 2.78 -8.88 -6.48
N TYR A 26 3.96 -8.52 -5.99
CA TYR A 26 5.20 -9.25 -6.26
C TYR A 26 5.12 -10.69 -5.74
N GLN A 27 4.68 -10.86 -4.48
CA GLN A 27 4.57 -12.19 -3.88
C GLN A 27 3.56 -13.07 -4.62
N ALA A 28 2.45 -12.48 -5.07
CA ALA A 28 1.48 -13.22 -5.86
C ALA A 28 2.12 -13.75 -7.15
N GLY A 29 2.89 -12.92 -7.85
CA GLY A 29 3.56 -13.32 -9.07
C GLY A 29 4.65 -14.36 -8.87
N LYS A 30 5.26 -14.39 -7.67
CA LYS A 30 6.31 -15.34 -7.33
C LYS A 30 5.78 -16.65 -6.75
N SER A 31 4.48 -16.71 -6.44
CA SER A 31 3.89 -17.91 -5.83
C SER A 31 3.80 -19.05 -6.83
N PHE A 32 4.40 -20.19 -6.49
CA PHE A 32 4.41 -21.39 -7.34
C PHE A 32 4.51 -22.62 -6.44
N GLY A 33 4.42 -23.81 -7.05
CA GLY A 33 4.53 -25.06 -6.34
C GLY A 33 3.19 -25.59 -5.88
N LEU A 34 3.19 -26.50 -4.91
CA LEU A 34 1.99 -27.22 -4.47
C LEU A 34 0.87 -26.31 -4.00
N LEU A 35 1.21 -25.26 -3.25
CA LEU A 35 0.24 -24.31 -2.71
C LEU A 35 0.29 -22.96 -3.44
N GLY A 36 0.91 -22.93 -4.62
CA GLY A 36 1.13 -21.68 -5.35
C GLY A 36 -0.15 -20.96 -5.73
N ALA A 37 -1.18 -21.70 -6.15
CA ALA A 37 -2.46 -21.12 -6.56
C ALA A 37 -3.17 -20.46 -5.39
N GLU A 38 -3.22 -21.13 -4.22
CA GLU A 38 -3.86 -20.60 -3.02
C GLU A 38 -3.10 -19.38 -2.49
N LEU A 39 -1.77 -19.43 -2.49
CA LEU A 39 -0.96 -18.31 -2.04
C LEU A 39 -1.12 -17.11 -2.96
N ARG A 40 -1.16 -17.34 -4.26
CA ARG A 40 -1.38 -16.26 -5.24
C ARG A 40 -2.71 -15.57 -4.99
N GLU A 41 -3.78 -16.34 -4.81
CA GLU A 41 -5.09 -15.79 -4.55
C GLU A 41 -5.12 -14.98 -3.26
N LEU A 42 -4.51 -15.51 -2.19
CA LEU A 42 -4.42 -14.79 -0.92
C LEU A 42 -3.69 -13.45 -1.08
N PHE A 43 -2.53 -13.45 -1.72
CA PHE A 43 -1.76 -12.21 -1.90
C PHE A 43 -2.50 -11.21 -2.79
N GLN A 44 -3.23 -11.68 -3.81
CA GLN A 44 -4.03 -10.80 -4.67
C GLN A 44 -5.18 -10.16 -3.89
N GLU A 45 -5.86 -10.91 -3.02
CA GLU A 45 -6.90 -10.38 -2.16
C GLU A 45 -6.36 -9.32 -1.19
N GLU A 46 -5.21 -9.61 -0.58
CA GLU A 46 -4.57 -8.66 0.33
C GLU A 46 -4.16 -7.37 -0.40
N ALA A 47 -3.65 -7.49 -1.63
CA ALA A 47 -3.28 -6.33 -2.43
C ALA A 47 -4.52 -5.47 -2.74
N GLN A 48 -5.66 -6.10 -3.04
CA GLN A 48 -6.90 -5.38 -3.30
C GLN A 48 -7.43 -4.66 -2.07
N ASP A 49 -7.34 -5.30 -0.90
CA ASP A 49 -7.74 -4.68 0.37
C ASP A 49 -6.89 -3.44 0.65
N GLU A 50 -5.57 -3.55 0.46
CA GLU A 50 -4.66 -2.42 0.65
C GLU A 50 -4.91 -1.30 -0.35
N LEU A 51 -5.32 -1.63 -1.59
CA LEU A 51 -5.68 -0.64 -2.59
C LEU A 51 -6.90 0.18 -2.13
N GLY A 52 -7.87 -0.47 -1.49
CA GLY A 52 -9.01 0.23 -0.89
C GLY A 52 -8.58 1.20 0.20
N HIS A 53 -7.63 0.81 1.05
CA HIS A 53 -7.07 1.70 2.08
C HIS A 53 -6.34 2.88 1.44
N ALA A 54 -5.55 2.64 0.38
CA ALA A 54 -4.84 3.71 -0.32
C ALA A 54 -5.81 4.71 -0.96
N ALA A 55 -6.89 4.23 -1.54
CA ALA A 55 -7.92 5.09 -2.12
C ALA A 55 -8.58 5.96 -1.06
N PHE A 56 -8.89 5.38 0.10
CA PHE A 56 -9.47 6.13 1.23
C PHE A 56 -8.51 7.21 1.72
N LEU A 57 -7.24 6.88 1.92
CA LEU A 57 -6.23 7.84 2.37
C LEU A 57 -6.04 8.97 1.35
N THR A 58 -6.04 8.63 0.07
CA THR A 58 -5.96 9.62 -1.02
C THR A 58 -7.10 10.62 -0.93
N ASP A 59 -8.33 10.13 -0.76
CA ASP A 59 -9.51 10.98 -0.66
C ASP A 59 -9.43 11.91 0.55
N VAL A 60 -9.01 11.39 1.70
CA VAL A 60 -8.88 12.20 2.93
C VAL A 60 -7.83 13.30 2.75
N ILE A 61 -6.69 12.97 2.16
CA ILE A 61 -5.61 13.94 1.93
C ILE A 61 -6.10 15.07 1.01
N VAL A 62 -6.80 14.72 -0.07
CA VAL A 62 -7.35 15.71 -0.99
C VAL A 62 -8.39 16.59 -0.30
N ASP A 63 -9.26 16.00 0.50
CA ASP A 63 -10.29 16.74 1.26
C ASP A 63 -9.65 17.74 2.24
N LEU A 64 -8.47 17.42 2.76
CA LEU A 64 -7.74 18.33 3.66
C LEU A 64 -6.93 19.38 2.89
N GLY A 65 -6.94 19.35 1.56
CA GLY A 65 -6.21 20.30 0.73
C GLY A 65 -4.75 19.90 0.47
N GLY A 66 -4.38 18.64 0.77
CA GLY A 66 -3.03 18.15 0.54
C GLY A 66 -2.87 17.47 -0.81
N GLU A 67 -1.64 17.12 -1.12
CA GLU A 67 -1.30 16.38 -2.33
C GLU A 67 -0.96 14.94 -1.95
N PRO A 68 -1.74 13.94 -2.40
CA PRO A 68 -1.44 12.55 -2.07
C PRO A 68 -0.15 12.09 -2.74
N THR A 69 0.70 11.41 -1.98
CA THR A 69 1.94 10.87 -2.54
C THR A 69 1.66 9.69 -3.47
N THR A 70 2.46 9.58 -4.51
CA THR A 70 2.48 8.42 -5.41
C THR A 70 3.77 7.62 -5.25
N THR A 71 4.61 7.96 -4.28
CA THR A 71 5.90 7.31 -4.06
C THR A 71 5.76 6.26 -2.98
N PRO A 72 5.94 4.96 -3.30
CA PRO A 72 5.87 3.91 -2.29
C PRO A 72 7.02 4.03 -1.30
N LYS A 73 6.73 3.69 -0.04
CA LYS A 73 7.77 3.53 0.96
C LYS A 73 8.58 2.29 0.63
N GLU A 74 9.90 2.44 0.62
CA GLU A 74 10.79 1.30 0.41
C GLU A 74 10.88 0.47 1.67
N PHE A 75 10.91 -0.84 1.50
CA PHE A 75 11.15 -1.79 2.58
C PHE A 75 12.54 -2.36 2.42
N ALA A 76 13.20 -2.63 3.55
CA ALA A 76 14.50 -3.26 3.53
C ALA A 76 14.40 -4.60 2.81
N LYS A 77 15.32 -4.86 1.88
CA LYS A 77 15.37 -6.15 1.20
C LYS A 77 15.86 -7.21 2.17
N PRO A 78 15.28 -8.42 2.14
CA PRO A 78 15.83 -9.51 2.95
C PRO A 78 17.27 -9.78 2.54
N ALA A 79 18.07 -10.10 3.52
CA ALA A 79 19.47 -10.43 3.29
C ALA A 79 19.60 -11.71 2.46
#